data_ab37f233d964fca2885721eb4567d523
#
_entry.id   ab37f233d964fca2885721eb4567d523
#
_cell.length_a   1.000
_cell.length_b   1.000
_cell.length_c   1.000
_cell.angle_alpha   90.00
_cell.angle_beta   90.00
_cell.angle_gamma   90.00
#
_symmetry.space_group_name_H-M   'P 1'
#
loop_
_entity.id
_entity.type
_entity.pdbx_description
1 polymer ?
#
loop_
_entity_poly.entity_id
_entity_poly.type
_entity_poly.pdbx_seq_one_letter_code
_entity_poly.pdbx_strand_id
1 'polypeptide(L)'
;MKMIIKPLLIILANSLLFGQEKSNKPASKIAYAGVKIENVEPWVKKELSRKMESIFNGLNKDVFIPLETVETLAQSEIQELFVEVTDSSLQKVADKTGSKYVFVGIFNNVSPDDRRIMIQGNFYRYNSELKSKFRYEVLKYYERMNDEVLVIKKQLVDSIPAATTPPSLRNMVIVFGTVLIVGIFFMTLTGTSIFAEGGNSGGLPTPTEN
;
A
#
# COMPACT_ATOMS: atom_id res chain seq x y z
N MET A 1 14.86 9.98 -44.48
CA MET A 1 14.86 9.73 -43.02
C MET A 1 14.50 10.94 -42.14
N LYS A 2 14.52 12.18 -42.61
CA LYS A 2 14.17 13.39 -41.83
C LYS A 2 12.64 13.67 -41.66
N MET A 3 11.78 12.95 -42.39
CA MET A 3 10.33 13.29 -42.48
C MET A 3 9.42 12.57 -41.46
N ILE A 4 9.90 11.50 -40.82
CA ILE A 4 9.11 10.68 -39.88
C ILE A 4 9.26 11.17 -38.42
N ILE A 5 10.34 11.90 -38.11
CA ILE A 5 10.64 12.33 -36.73
C ILE A 5 9.66 13.41 -36.24
N LYS A 6 9.20 14.31 -37.11
CA LYS A 6 8.29 15.41 -36.74
C LYS A 6 6.92 14.92 -36.23
N PRO A 7 6.21 14.00 -36.90
CA PRO A 7 4.91 13.52 -36.38
C PRO A 7 5.06 12.71 -35.09
N LEU A 8 6.15 11.96 -34.91
CA LEU A 8 6.41 11.20 -33.69
C LEU A 8 6.62 12.12 -32.48
N LEU A 9 7.34 13.25 -32.67
CA LEU A 9 7.55 14.25 -31.60
C LEU A 9 6.25 14.94 -31.19
N ILE A 10 5.33 15.20 -32.14
CA ILE A 10 4.04 15.80 -31.87
C ILE A 10 3.13 14.82 -31.11
N ILE A 11 3.17 13.53 -31.43
CA ILE A 11 2.41 12.50 -30.71
C ILE A 11 2.95 12.35 -29.29
N LEU A 12 4.29 12.35 -29.10
CA LEU A 12 4.92 12.28 -27.79
C LEU A 12 4.61 13.52 -26.93
N ALA A 13 4.62 14.72 -27.51
CA ALA A 13 4.30 15.96 -26.82
C ALA A 13 2.81 16.01 -26.41
N ASN A 14 1.90 15.54 -27.25
CA ASN A 14 0.48 15.44 -26.92
C ASN A 14 0.23 14.39 -25.82
N SER A 15 0.85 13.23 -25.85
CA SER A 15 0.69 12.22 -24.81
C SER A 15 1.24 12.70 -23.45
N LEU A 16 2.26 13.54 -23.44
CA LEU A 16 2.77 14.21 -22.22
C LEU A 16 1.82 15.28 -21.68
N LEU A 17 1.11 16.00 -22.58
CA LEU A 17 0.13 17.04 -22.20
C LEU A 17 -1.19 16.43 -21.70
N PHE A 18 -1.68 15.36 -22.33
CA PHE A 18 -2.91 14.68 -21.92
C PHE A 18 -2.73 13.73 -20.73
N GLY A 19 -1.50 13.33 -20.40
CA GLY A 19 -1.19 12.55 -19.20
C GLY A 19 -1.21 13.33 -17.89
N GLN A 20 -1.51 14.63 -17.91
CA GLN A 20 -1.59 15.50 -16.73
C GLN A 20 -3.00 15.72 -16.21
N GLU A 21 -3.96 14.86 -16.44
CA GLU A 21 -5.10 14.82 -15.53
C GLU A 21 -4.56 14.39 -14.15
N LYS A 22 -4.19 15.38 -13.34
CA LYS A 22 -4.14 15.22 -11.89
C LYS A 22 -5.50 14.64 -11.53
N SER A 23 -5.54 13.35 -11.29
CA SER A 23 -6.67 12.75 -10.58
C SER A 23 -6.78 13.51 -9.26
N ASN A 24 -7.62 14.53 -9.23
CA ASN A 24 -8.01 15.27 -8.03
C ASN A 24 -8.94 14.40 -7.16
N LYS A 25 -8.78 13.07 -7.21
CA LYS A 25 -9.39 12.24 -6.18
C LYS A 25 -8.71 12.63 -4.87
N PRO A 26 -9.49 13.12 -3.89
CA PRO A 26 -8.93 13.42 -2.58
C PRO A 26 -8.16 12.19 -2.09
N ALA A 27 -6.97 12.42 -1.56
CA ALA A 27 -6.14 11.36 -1.03
C ALA A 27 -6.98 10.52 -0.06
N SER A 28 -6.95 9.19 -0.22
CA SER A 28 -7.75 8.29 0.60
C SER A 28 -7.33 8.43 2.06
N LYS A 29 -8.18 9.03 2.90
CA LYS A 29 -7.88 9.22 4.31
C LYS A 29 -7.92 7.90 5.06
N ILE A 30 -7.01 7.76 6.00
CA ILE A 30 -6.82 6.60 6.86
C ILE A 30 -7.03 7.05 8.31
N ALA A 31 -8.04 6.51 8.99
CA ALA A 31 -8.33 6.78 10.39
C ALA A 31 -7.82 5.63 11.28
N TYR A 32 -7.12 5.98 12.34
CA TYR A 32 -6.73 5.03 13.37
C TYR A 32 -7.62 5.20 14.59
N ALA A 33 -8.51 4.24 14.83
CA ALA A 33 -9.45 4.23 15.95
C ALA A 33 -8.86 3.65 17.25
N GLY A 34 -7.56 3.35 17.25
CA GLY A 34 -6.86 2.86 18.43
C GLY A 34 -6.88 1.35 18.61
N VAL A 35 -6.43 0.94 19.80
CA VAL A 35 -6.43 -0.47 20.20
C VAL A 35 -7.02 -0.62 21.60
N LYS A 36 -7.91 -1.58 21.75
CA LYS A 36 -8.38 -2.06 23.05
C LYS A 36 -7.51 -3.22 23.47
N ILE A 37 -6.93 -3.14 24.66
CA ILE A 37 -6.05 -4.17 25.21
C ILE A 37 -6.55 -4.51 26.61
N GLU A 38 -6.88 -5.77 26.82
CA GLU A 38 -7.45 -6.27 28.07
C GLU A 38 -6.49 -7.21 28.79
N ASN A 39 -6.66 -7.32 30.11
CA ASN A 39 -5.95 -8.24 30.99
C ASN A 39 -4.41 -8.12 30.92
N VAL A 40 -3.91 -6.89 30.79
CA VAL A 40 -2.48 -6.58 30.84
C VAL A 40 -2.18 -5.46 31.84
N GLU A 41 -0.95 -5.41 32.29
CA GLU A 41 -0.44 -4.31 33.10
C GLU A 41 -0.52 -2.96 32.34
N PRO A 42 -0.76 -1.83 33.03
CA PRO A 42 -0.91 -0.52 32.40
C PRO A 42 0.27 -0.11 31.50
N TRP A 43 1.49 -0.47 31.89
CA TRP A 43 2.68 -0.18 31.10
C TRP A 43 2.71 -0.97 29.78
N VAL A 44 2.30 -2.24 29.81
CA VAL A 44 2.18 -3.08 28.61
C VAL A 44 1.15 -2.48 27.67
N LYS A 45 -0.01 -2.10 28.21
CA LYS A 45 -1.08 -1.45 27.44
C LYS A 45 -0.58 -0.21 26.73
N LYS A 46 0.11 0.68 27.46
CA LYS A 46 0.65 1.93 26.91
C LYS A 46 1.68 1.65 25.80
N GLU A 47 2.60 0.73 26.05
CA GLU A 47 3.65 0.43 25.10
C GLU A 47 3.11 -0.29 23.84
N LEU A 48 2.21 -1.26 24.01
CA LEU A 48 1.61 -1.95 22.88
C LEU A 48 0.75 -1.01 22.05
N SER A 49 0.00 -0.08 22.66
CA SER A 49 -0.74 0.95 21.94
C SER A 49 0.19 1.81 21.07
N ARG A 50 1.34 2.25 21.64
CA ARG A 50 2.35 3.01 20.91
C ARG A 50 2.98 2.21 19.77
N LYS A 51 3.26 0.92 19.98
CA LYS A 51 3.77 0.03 18.94
C LYS A 51 2.76 -0.10 17.79
N MET A 52 1.49 -0.27 18.09
CA MET A 52 0.43 -0.36 17.07
C MET A 52 0.24 0.95 16.32
N GLU A 53 0.32 2.08 16.99
CA GLU A 53 0.27 3.38 16.31
C GLU A 53 1.47 3.58 15.37
N SER A 54 2.63 3.06 15.72
CA SER A 54 3.85 3.19 14.92
C SER A 54 3.77 2.56 13.53
N ILE A 55 2.79 1.67 13.26
CA ILE A 55 2.56 1.11 11.92
C ILE A 55 2.23 2.19 10.88
N PHE A 56 1.72 3.33 11.33
CA PHE A 56 1.34 4.47 10.48
C PHE A 56 2.48 5.49 10.31
N ASN A 57 3.64 5.25 10.95
CA ASN A 57 4.80 6.10 10.78
C ASN A 57 5.25 6.13 9.31
N GLY A 58 5.43 7.33 8.79
CA GLY A 58 5.80 7.55 7.39
C GLY A 58 4.62 7.84 6.45
N LEU A 59 3.37 7.77 6.94
CA LEU A 59 2.23 8.25 6.19
C LEU A 59 2.23 9.80 6.13
N ASN A 60 1.71 10.34 5.03
CA ASN A 60 1.51 11.77 4.91
C ASN A 60 0.45 12.23 5.93
N LYS A 61 0.71 13.33 6.62
CA LYS A 61 -0.21 13.94 7.58
C LYS A 61 -1.58 14.33 6.99
N ASP A 62 -1.63 14.60 5.69
CA ASP A 62 -2.88 14.91 4.99
C ASP A 62 -3.75 13.66 4.75
N VAL A 63 -3.15 12.47 4.85
CA VAL A 63 -3.80 11.18 4.62
C VAL A 63 -4.16 10.50 5.94
N PHE A 64 -3.32 10.65 6.96
CA PHE A 64 -3.47 9.97 8.24
C PHE A 64 -4.23 10.82 9.26
N ILE A 65 -5.26 10.25 9.87
CA ILE A 65 -6.04 10.83 10.96
C ILE A 65 -5.65 10.07 12.24
N PRO A 66 -4.89 10.70 13.16
CA PRO A 66 -4.43 10.05 14.38
C PRO A 66 -5.56 9.84 15.38
N LEU A 67 -5.33 8.96 16.36
CA LEU A 67 -6.31 8.58 17.38
C LEU A 67 -6.97 9.78 18.06
N GLU A 68 -6.20 10.77 18.50
CA GLU A 68 -6.73 11.96 19.17
C GLU A 68 -7.79 12.70 18.35
N THR A 69 -7.57 12.79 17.03
CA THR A 69 -8.52 13.42 16.11
C THR A 69 -9.74 12.53 15.90
N VAL A 70 -9.55 11.20 15.79
CA VAL A 70 -10.67 10.26 15.66
C VAL A 70 -11.53 10.25 16.94
N GLU A 71 -10.91 10.26 18.11
CA GLU A 71 -11.62 10.38 19.39
C GLU A 71 -12.43 11.67 19.49
N THR A 72 -11.90 12.79 19.00
CA THR A 72 -12.63 14.06 18.99
C THR A 72 -13.86 14.02 18.07
N LEU A 73 -13.76 13.35 16.91
CA LEU A 73 -14.80 13.34 15.89
C LEU A 73 -15.84 12.23 16.08
N ALA A 74 -15.46 11.10 16.68
CA ALA A 74 -16.23 9.86 16.70
C ALA A 74 -16.13 9.10 18.02
N GLN A 75 -16.11 9.80 19.16
CA GLN A 75 -15.92 9.19 20.50
C GLN A 75 -16.96 8.11 20.81
N SER A 76 -18.24 8.37 20.54
CA SER A 76 -19.33 7.42 20.79
C SER A 76 -19.21 6.19 19.90
N GLU A 77 -18.83 6.39 18.64
CA GLU A 77 -18.67 5.33 17.65
C GLU A 77 -17.47 4.43 17.98
N ILE A 78 -16.38 5.01 18.52
CA ILE A 78 -15.23 4.22 19.01
C ILE A 78 -15.61 3.37 20.22
N GLN A 79 -16.40 3.91 21.15
CA GLN A 79 -16.88 3.13 22.30
C GLN A 79 -17.74 1.95 21.85
N GLU A 80 -18.67 2.16 20.91
CA GLU A 80 -19.46 1.09 20.29
C GLU A 80 -18.55 0.06 19.57
N LEU A 81 -17.56 0.55 18.83
CA LEU A 81 -16.60 -0.27 18.10
C LEU A 81 -15.76 -1.17 19.04
N PHE A 82 -15.41 -0.69 20.23
CA PHE A 82 -14.68 -1.47 21.23
C PHE A 82 -15.55 -2.48 21.99
N VAL A 83 -16.86 -2.38 21.90
CA VAL A 83 -17.78 -3.43 22.38
C VAL A 83 -17.83 -4.56 21.37
N GLU A 84 -18.05 -4.22 20.09
CA GLU A 84 -18.11 -5.21 19.02
C GLU A 84 -17.64 -4.61 17.69
N VAL A 85 -16.65 -5.26 17.06
CA VAL A 85 -16.10 -4.84 15.76
C VAL A 85 -16.97 -5.39 14.62
N THR A 86 -18.04 -4.67 14.31
CA THR A 86 -18.93 -4.96 13.18
C THR A 86 -18.62 -4.06 11.99
N ASP A 87 -19.09 -4.44 10.80
CA ASP A 87 -18.96 -3.59 9.62
C ASP A 87 -19.77 -2.28 9.79
N SER A 88 -20.88 -2.34 10.53
CA SER A 88 -21.69 -1.17 10.85
C SER A 88 -20.97 -0.19 11.78
N SER A 89 -20.36 -0.67 12.87
CA SER A 89 -19.61 0.19 13.80
C SER A 89 -18.38 0.82 13.12
N LEU A 90 -17.68 0.06 12.26
CA LEU A 90 -16.57 0.57 11.45
C LEU A 90 -17.01 1.62 10.43
N GLN A 91 -18.16 1.40 9.77
CA GLN A 91 -18.72 2.38 8.83
C GLN A 91 -19.08 3.69 9.52
N LYS A 92 -19.67 3.65 10.71
CA LYS A 92 -20.00 4.86 11.49
C LYS A 92 -18.75 5.70 11.79
N VAL A 93 -17.64 5.06 12.20
CA VAL A 93 -16.36 5.75 12.41
C VAL A 93 -15.84 6.34 11.11
N ALA A 94 -15.91 5.59 9.99
CA ALA A 94 -15.49 6.07 8.67
C ALA A 94 -16.29 7.32 8.24
N ASP A 95 -17.60 7.30 8.42
CA ASP A 95 -18.51 8.40 8.05
C ASP A 95 -18.22 9.67 8.87
N LYS A 96 -17.99 9.51 10.19
CA LYS A 96 -17.66 10.63 11.08
C LYS A 96 -16.32 11.27 10.79
N THR A 97 -15.33 10.46 10.42
CA THR A 97 -13.97 10.93 10.15
C THR A 97 -13.75 11.30 8.67
N GLY A 98 -14.70 10.97 7.79
CA GLY A 98 -14.57 11.12 6.35
C GLY A 98 -13.41 10.27 5.80
N SER A 99 -13.14 9.10 6.42
CA SER A 99 -12.02 8.25 6.05
C SER A 99 -12.47 7.11 5.13
N LYS A 100 -11.60 6.76 4.20
CA LYS A 100 -11.80 5.57 3.35
C LYS A 100 -11.41 4.29 4.07
N TYR A 101 -10.37 4.36 4.90
CA TYR A 101 -9.90 3.21 5.67
C TYR A 101 -9.96 3.51 7.16
N VAL A 102 -10.49 2.56 7.93
CA VAL A 102 -10.49 2.59 9.41
C VAL A 102 -9.69 1.41 9.93
N PHE A 103 -8.81 1.69 10.89
CA PHE A 103 -7.99 0.69 11.55
C PHE A 103 -8.32 0.62 13.04
N VAL A 104 -8.46 -0.59 13.55
CA VAL A 104 -8.72 -0.84 14.97
C VAL A 104 -8.11 -2.17 15.40
N GLY A 105 -7.64 -2.26 16.64
CA GLY A 105 -7.13 -3.50 17.23
C GLY A 105 -7.90 -3.90 18.48
N ILE A 106 -8.13 -5.19 18.66
CA ILE A 106 -8.65 -5.77 19.89
C ILE A 106 -7.71 -6.89 20.32
N PHE A 107 -7.10 -6.72 21.47
CA PHE A 107 -6.11 -7.65 22.02
C PHE A 107 -6.40 -8.04 23.45
N ASN A 108 -6.02 -9.24 23.82
CA ASN A 108 -6.16 -9.78 25.16
C ASN A 108 -4.87 -10.51 25.55
N ASN A 109 -4.57 -10.51 26.83
CA ASN A 109 -3.53 -11.36 27.39
C ASN A 109 -4.07 -12.78 27.57
N VAL A 110 -3.40 -13.75 26.96
CA VAL A 110 -3.70 -15.18 27.06
C VAL A 110 -2.52 -15.98 27.60
N SER A 111 -1.70 -15.32 28.39
CA SER A 111 -0.52 -15.99 29.01
C SER A 111 -0.94 -17.19 29.83
N PRO A 112 -0.29 -18.33 29.66
CA PRO A 112 -0.54 -19.51 30.47
C PRO A 112 0.04 -19.37 31.90
N ASP A 113 1.00 -18.47 32.08
CA ASP A 113 1.66 -18.18 33.35
C ASP A 113 2.14 -16.71 33.39
N ASP A 114 2.62 -16.26 34.55
CA ASP A 114 3.08 -14.88 34.77
C ASP A 114 4.51 -14.61 34.27
N ARG A 115 5.19 -15.61 33.69
CA ARG A 115 6.59 -15.45 33.28
C ARG A 115 6.76 -14.71 31.97
N ARG A 116 5.80 -14.89 31.05
CA ARG A 116 5.84 -14.27 29.72
C ARG A 116 4.46 -13.87 29.29
N ILE A 117 4.35 -12.65 28.80
CA ILE A 117 3.07 -12.12 28.32
C ILE A 117 2.84 -12.61 26.90
N MET A 118 1.69 -13.30 26.69
CA MET A 118 1.23 -13.74 25.38
C MET A 118 0.01 -12.92 24.97
N ILE A 119 0.12 -12.23 23.88
CA ILE A 119 -0.95 -11.37 23.33
C ILE A 119 -1.66 -12.11 22.20
N GLN A 120 -2.97 -12.22 22.33
CA GLN A 120 -3.86 -12.71 21.27
C GLN A 120 -4.84 -11.64 20.90
N GLY A 121 -5.19 -11.55 19.63
CA GLY A 121 -6.23 -10.63 19.19
C GLY A 121 -6.28 -10.46 17.69
N ASN A 122 -6.99 -9.43 17.29
CA ASN A 122 -7.19 -9.13 15.87
C ASN A 122 -6.91 -7.65 15.62
N PHE A 123 -6.27 -7.39 14.49
CA PHE A 123 -6.13 -6.04 13.95
C PHE A 123 -6.92 -5.96 12.65
N TYR A 124 -7.81 -4.98 12.56
CA TYR A 124 -8.74 -4.84 11.45
C TYR A 124 -8.39 -3.64 10.58
N ARG A 125 -8.55 -3.82 9.27
CA ARG A 125 -8.63 -2.74 8.29
C ARG A 125 -10.00 -2.81 7.62
N TYR A 126 -10.75 -1.75 7.71
CA TYR A 126 -12.04 -1.62 7.03
C TYR A 126 -11.93 -0.65 5.86
N ASN A 127 -12.54 -0.98 4.73
CA ASN A 127 -12.68 -0.10 3.58
C ASN A 127 -14.14 0.33 3.46
N SER A 128 -14.43 1.61 3.71
CA SER A 128 -15.78 2.16 3.73
C SER A 128 -16.46 2.21 2.37
N GLU A 129 -15.69 2.33 1.28
CA GLU A 129 -16.24 2.32 -0.09
C GLU A 129 -16.64 0.90 -0.53
N LEU A 130 -15.81 -0.08 -0.23
CA LEU A 130 -16.04 -1.49 -0.58
C LEU A 130 -16.89 -2.22 0.46
N LYS A 131 -17.14 -1.59 1.61
CA LYS A 131 -17.81 -2.19 2.79
C LYS A 131 -17.19 -3.54 3.14
N SER A 132 -15.87 -3.62 3.13
CA SER A 132 -15.12 -4.85 3.34
C SER A 132 -14.14 -4.71 4.50
N LYS A 133 -14.12 -5.73 5.36
CA LYS A 133 -13.25 -5.82 6.53
C LYS A 133 -12.19 -6.89 6.30
N PHE A 134 -10.94 -6.51 6.44
CA PHE A 134 -9.82 -7.44 6.51
C PHE A 134 -9.41 -7.61 7.97
N ARG A 135 -9.20 -8.84 8.41
CA ARG A 135 -8.80 -9.20 9.76
C ARG A 135 -7.43 -9.86 9.75
N TYR A 136 -6.52 -9.33 10.53
CA TYR A 136 -5.22 -9.93 10.80
C TYR A 136 -5.20 -10.48 12.22
N GLU A 137 -4.96 -11.78 12.36
CA GLU A 137 -4.90 -12.47 13.64
C GLU A 137 -3.49 -12.40 14.21
N VAL A 138 -3.39 -12.07 15.49
CA VAL A 138 -2.14 -12.00 16.24
C VAL A 138 -2.20 -13.02 17.38
N LEU A 139 -1.17 -13.84 17.48
CA LEU A 139 -0.88 -14.68 18.64
C LEU A 139 0.63 -14.69 18.84
N LYS A 140 1.13 -13.83 19.70
CA LYS A 140 2.57 -13.61 19.89
C LYS A 140 2.93 -13.32 21.34
N TYR A 141 4.13 -13.71 21.71
CA TYR A 141 4.73 -13.19 22.93
C TYR A 141 5.03 -11.70 22.78
N TYR A 142 4.85 -10.96 23.87
CA TYR A 142 5.01 -9.50 23.89
C TYR A 142 6.40 -9.04 23.41
N GLU A 143 7.44 -9.79 23.72
CA GLU A 143 8.81 -9.49 23.28
C GLU A 143 8.97 -9.52 21.75
N ARG A 144 8.10 -10.27 21.06
CA ARG A 144 8.08 -10.38 19.60
C ARG A 144 7.09 -9.45 18.90
N MET A 145 6.42 -8.60 19.65
CA MET A 145 5.43 -7.68 19.06
C MET A 145 6.07 -6.65 18.12
N ASN A 146 7.34 -6.32 18.25
CA ASN A 146 8.01 -5.44 17.29
C ASN A 146 8.08 -6.06 15.89
N ASP A 147 8.40 -7.35 15.81
CA ASP A 147 8.43 -8.07 14.51
C ASP A 147 7.03 -8.14 13.91
N GLU A 148 6.02 -8.42 14.76
CA GLU A 148 4.64 -8.54 14.34
C GLU A 148 4.07 -7.21 13.82
N VAL A 149 4.40 -6.09 14.46
CA VAL A 149 4.05 -4.73 14.00
C VAL A 149 4.55 -4.47 12.58
N LEU A 150 5.76 -4.91 12.23
CA LEU A 150 6.30 -4.77 10.88
C LEU A 150 5.51 -5.60 9.85
N VAL A 151 5.10 -6.80 10.24
CA VAL A 151 4.26 -7.66 9.38
C VAL A 151 2.88 -7.03 9.16
N ILE A 152 2.25 -6.55 10.24
CA ILE A 152 0.95 -5.85 10.18
C ILE A 152 1.06 -4.63 9.27
N LYS A 153 2.11 -3.80 9.44
CA LYS A 153 2.35 -2.65 8.57
C LYS A 153 2.40 -3.05 7.11
N LYS A 154 3.24 -4.03 6.77
CA LYS A 154 3.41 -4.49 5.40
C LYS A 154 2.12 -5.03 4.79
N GLN A 155 1.34 -5.80 5.55
CA GLN A 155 0.14 -6.44 5.04
C GLN A 155 -1.07 -5.51 4.98
N LEU A 156 -1.21 -4.60 5.93
CA LEU A 156 -2.43 -3.81 6.08
C LEU A 156 -2.27 -2.36 5.61
N VAL A 157 -1.13 -1.74 5.84
CA VAL A 157 -0.91 -0.32 5.51
C VAL A 157 -0.23 -0.17 4.15
N ASP A 158 0.91 -0.85 3.96
CA ASP A 158 1.69 -0.71 2.72
C ASP A 158 1.00 -1.35 1.51
N SER A 159 0.01 -2.22 1.75
CA SER A 159 -0.84 -2.79 0.70
C SER A 159 -1.93 -1.84 0.18
N ILE A 160 -2.10 -0.66 0.80
CA ILE A 160 -3.06 0.36 0.34
C ILE A 160 -2.44 1.16 -0.81
N PRO A 161 -3.02 1.14 -2.03
CA PRO A 161 -2.40 1.76 -3.22
C PRO A 161 -2.14 3.27 -3.13
N ALA A 162 -2.75 3.95 -2.17
CA ALA A 162 -2.64 5.41 -2.01
C ALA A 162 -1.93 5.84 -0.72
N ALA A 163 -1.57 4.91 0.17
CA ALA A 163 -0.92 5.23 1.44
C ALA A 163 0.58 5.49 1.28
N THR A 164 1.21 4.77 0.38
CA THR A 164 2.57 5.07 -0.05
C THR A 164 2.49 6.10 -1.17
N THR A 165 3.14 7.25 -1.02
CA THR A 165 3.32 8.18 -2.13
C THR A 165 3.99 7.38 -3.25
N PRO A 166 3.32 7.08 -4.38
CA PRO A 166 4.02 6.43 -5.47
C PRO A 166 5.20 7.33 -5.83
N PRO A 167 6.38 6.80 -6.10
CA PRO A 167 7.46 7.57 -6.71
C PRO A 167 6.78 8.32 -7.85
N SER A 168 6.81 9.66 -7.79
CA SER A 168 5.93 10.49 -8.62
C SER A 168 5.98 9.91 -10.03
N LEU A 169 4.85 9.65 -10.65
CA LEU A 169 4.75 9.12 -12.04
C LEU A 169 5.73 9.87 -12.95
N ARG A 170 5.98 11.14 -12.62
CA ARG A 170 7.00 11.99 -13.20
C ARG A 170 8.41 11.39 -13.10
N ASN A 171 8.82 10.86 -11.93
CA ASN A 171 10.15 10.24 -11.78
C ASN A 171 10.22 8.90 -12.49
N MET A 172 9.12 8.15 -12.51
CA MET A 172 9.04 6.89 -13.23
C MET A 172 9.08 7.10 -14.75
N VAL A 173 8.33 8.09 -15.27
CA VAL A 173 8.37 8.46 -16.69
C VAL A 173 9.74 9.02 -17.10
N ILE A 174 10.38 9.80 -16.23
CA ILE A 174 11.74 10.32 -16.49
C ILE A 174 12.73 9.15 -16.54
N VAL A 175 12.70 8.21 -15.60
CA VAL A 175 13.61 7.06 -15.57
C VAL A 175 13.38 6.15 -16.78
N PHE A 176 12.14 5.75 -17.07
CA PHE A 176 11.82 4.93 -18.24
C PHE A 176 12.09 5.65 -19.55
N GLY A 177 11.75 6.94 -19.65
CA GLY A 177 12.02 7.77 -20.82
C GLY A 177 13.51 7.90 -21.08
N THR A 178 14.32 8.11 -20.04
CA THR A 178 15.78 8.23 -20.15
C THR A 178 16.42 6.91 -20.60
N VAL A 179 15.99 5.78 -20.01
CA VAL A 179 16.49 4.45 -20.39
C VAL A 179 16.14 4.14 -21.85
N LEU A 180 14.93 4.49 -22.30
CA LEU A 180 14.48 4.25 -23.67
C LEU A 180 15.25 5.10 -24.67
N ILE A 181 15.48 6.40 -24.38
CA ILE A 181 16.26 7.32 -25.22
C ILE A 181 17.72 6.86 -25.29
N VAL A 182 18.34 6.53 -24.16
CA VAL A 182 19.72 6.04 -24.12
C VAL A 182 19.84 4.71 -24.84
N GLY A 183 18.86 3.80 -24.68
CA GLY A 183 18.81 2.53 -25.39
C GLY A 183 18.75 2.69 -26.91
N ILE A 184 17.87 3.57 -27.41
CA ILE A 184 17.75 3.87 -28.85
C ILE A 184 19.04 4.53 -29.37
N PHE A 185 19.62 5.44 -28.59
CA PHE A 185 20.87 6.12 -28.97
C PHE A 185 22.05 5.12 -29.06
N PHE A 186 22.12 4.19 -28.09
CA PHE A 186 23.15 3.13 -28.11
C PHE A 186 22.99 2.18 -29.31
N MET A 187 21.75 1.79 -29.64
CA MET A 187 21.46 0.95 -30.81
C MET A 187 21.80 1.63 -32.13
N THR A 188 21.54 2.95 -32.22
CA THR A 188 21.90 3.71 -33.43
C THR A 188 23.40 3.88 -33.58
N LEU A 189 24.16 3.99 -32.48
CA LEU A 189 25.61 4.09 -32.49
C LEU A 189 26.31 2.75 -32.78
N THR A 190 25.76 1.65 -32.25
CA THR A 190 26.36 0.31 -32.44
C THR A 190 25.90 -0.41 -33.70
N GLY A 191 24.97 0.16 -34.45
CA GLY A 191 24.43 -0.45 -35.68
C GLY A 191 23.64 -1.75 -35.43
N THR A 192 23.33 -2.07 -34.16
CA THR A 192 22.51 -3.24 -33.82
C THR A 192 21.05 -2.96 -34.11
N SER A 193 20.47 -3.64 -35.09
CA SER A 193 19.05 -3.60 -35.39
C SER A 193 18.32 -4.64 -34.54
N ILE A 194 17.36 -4.22 -33.74
CA ILE A 194 16.44 -5.13 -33.03
C ILE A 194 15.49 -5.86 -33.99
N PHE A 195 15.45 -5.42 -35.25
CA PHE A 195 14.67 -6.04 -36.32
C PHE A 195 15.55 -6.79 -37.31
N ALA A 196 16.67 -7.39 -36.85
CA ALA A 196 17.38 -8.36 -37.66
C ALA A 196 16.44 -9.56 -37.86
N GLU A 197 15.80 -9.54 -38.98
CA GLU A 197 15.00 -10.64 -39.51
C GLU A 197 15.84 -11.90 -39.48
N GLY A 198 15.45 -12.90 -38.69
CA GLY A 198 16.05 -14.21 -38.69
C GLY A 198 15.79 -14.89 -40.01
N GLY A 199 16.62 -14.56 -41.00
CA GLY A 199 16.68 -15.28 -42.26
C GLY A 199 17.24 -16.68 -42.01
N ASN A 200 16.38 -17.61 -41.65
CA ASN A 200 16.69 -19.02 -41.58
C ASN A 200 16.54 -19.63 -42.99
N SER A 201 17.56 -19.46 -43.83
CA SER A 201 17.68 -20.23 -45.06
C SER A 201 18.27 -21.60 -44.73
N GLY A 202 17.47 -22.42 -44.05
CA GLY A 202 17.70 -23.85 -43.92
C GLY A 202 17.38 -24.53 -45.23
N GLY A 203 18.38 -24.68 -46.12
CA GLY A 203 18.28 -25.53 -47.30
C GLY A 203 17.96 -26.95 -46.91
N LEU A 204 16.85 -27.48 -47.41
CA LEU A 204 16.49 -28.89 -47.37
C LEU A 204 17.56 -29.68 -48.12
N PRO A 205 18.07 -30.80 -47.59
CA PRO A 205 18.93 -31.71 -48.33
C PRO A 205 18.10 -32.41 -49.43
N THR A 206 18.60 -32.32 -50.66
CA THR A 206 18.08 -33.07 -51.80
C THR A 206 18.28 -34.58 -51.57
N PRO A 207 17.26 -35.42 -51.85
CA PRO A 207 17.43 -36.85 -51.80
C PRO A 207 18.29 -37.31 -52.99
N THR A 208 19.35 -38.05 -52.72
CA THR A 208 20.14 -38.81 -53.70
C THR A 208 19.35 -40.05 -54.05
N GLU A 209 18.95 -40.16 -55.33
CA GLU A 209 18.56 -41.43 -55.94
C GLU A 209 19.78 -42.34 -56.05
N ASN A 210 19.60 -43.58 -55.60
CA ASN A 210 20.20 -44.81 -56.17
C ASN A 210 19.25 -45.95 -55.88
#